data_27bb47e282e1a83cc1564d9eba799bc6
#
_entry.id   27bb47e282e1a83cc1564d9eba799bc6
#
_cell.length_a   1.000
_cell.length_b   1.000
_cell.length_c   1.000
_cell.angle_alpha   90.00
_cell.angle_beta   90.00
_cell.angle_gamma   90.00
#
_symmetry.space_group_name_H-M   'P 1'
#
loop_
_entity.id
_entity.type
_entity.pdbx_description
1 polymer ?
#
loop_
_entity_poly.entity_id
_entity_poly.type
_entity_poly.pdbx_seq_one_letter_code
_entity_poly.pdbx_strand_id
1 'polypeptide(L)'
;NSVPEFLETLKLLSVLGVIDHHGVASMSCSGGEAGMMADLIDGMEITFPSLTDSHKNKVKQTLNEYVEVDNPLDYHTFVWGDRKKTSECFKQMINGSFAATMLLLDWPKTPESEQKDWDTTLLALSDAITGTSEKVIVLASMADCMPKRIIDECLNFGITPMVGLDTCLKALNHSYKIGYAFKKNEVPEINILQTQIENKNTKQLTEY
;
A
#
# COMPACT_ATOMS: atom_id res chain seq x y z
N ASN A 1 5.09 -4.51 16.46
CA ASN A 1 6.39 -4.48 15.81
C ASN A 1 6.90 -5.91 15.58
N SER A 2 6.88 -6.37 14.36
CA SER A 2 7.28 -7.71 13.94
C SER A 2 8.35 -7.62 12.84
N VAL A 3 9.07 -8.75 12.58
CA VAL A 3 10.06 -8.80 11.49
C VAL A 3 9.41 -8.54 10.12
N PRO A 4 8.23 -9.11 9.76
CA PRO A 4 7.56 -8.75 8.52
C PRO A 4 7.27 -7.26 8.40
N GLU A 5 6.72 -6.62 9.42
CA GLU A 5 6.46 -5.17 9.44
C GLU A 5 7.74 -4.36 9.23
N PHE A 6 8.84 -4.73 9.88
CA PHE A 6 10.13 -4.06 9.70
C PHE A 6 10.64 -4.17 8.26
N LEU A 7 10.61 -5.38 7.67
CA LEU A 7 11.09 -5.62 6.31
C LEU A 7 10.23 -4.90 5.26
N GLU A 8 8.90 -4.94 5.41
CA GLU A 8 7.99 -4.23 4.51
C GLU A 8 8.15 -2.71 4.65
N THR A 9 8.39 -2.19 5.86
CA THR A 9 8.69 -0.76 6.06
C THR A 9 10.00 -0.36 5.37
N LEU A 10 11.07 -1.14 5.50
CA LEU A 10 12.33 -0.87 4.80
C LEU A 10 12.17 -0.91 3.28
N LYS A 11 11.43 -1.88 2.76
CA LYS A 11 11.13 -2.00 1.33
C LYS A 11 10.35 -0.78 0.84
N LEU A 12 9.30 -0.39 1.55
CA LEU A 12 8.51 0.79 1.22
C LEU A 12 9.37 2.05 1.20
N LEU A 13 10.18 2.28 2.23
CA LEU A 13 11.05 3.44 2.31
C LEU A 13 12.13 3.46 1.21
N SER A 14 12.62 2.28 0.78
CA SER A 14 13.65 2.19 -0.28
C SER A 14 13.10 2.42 -1.68
N VAL A 15 11.85 2.07 -1.95
CA VAL A 15 11.23 2.17 -3.27
C VAL A 15 10.37 3.42 -3.40
N LEU A 16 9.44 3.62 -2.47
CA LEU A 16 8.48 4.73 -2.49
C LEU A 16 9.00 5.98 -1.77
N GLY A 17 9.87 5.79 -0.77
CA GLY A 17 10.33 6.86 0.10
C GLY A 17 9.32 7.22 1.20
N VAL A 18 9.56 8.38 1.85
CA VAL A 18 8.65 8.91 2.86
C VAL A 18 7.44 9.58 2.21
N ILE A 19 6.28 9.49 2.86
CA ILE A 19 5.10 10.27 2.47
C ILE A 19 4.99 11.52 3.35
N ASP A 20 4.45 12.60 2.81
CA ASP A 20 4.52 13.94 3.42
C ASP A 20 3.19 14.45 3.95
N HIS A 21 2.11 13.72 3.71
CA HIS A 21 0.79 13.95 4.30
C HIS A 21 0.06 12.62 4.56
N HIS A 22 -1.01 12.67 5.34
CA HIS A 22 -1.65 11.48 5.90
C HIS A 22 -2.73 10.86 5.00
N GLY A 23 -3.18 11.55 3.95
CA GLY A 23 -4.25 11.05 3.09
C GLY A 23 -3.74 10.02 2.09
N VAL A 24 -4.25 8.80 2.14
CA VAL A 24 -3.94 7.72 1.20
C VAL A 24 -5.20 7.23 0.49
N ALA A 25 -5.04 6.51 -0.61
CA ALA A 25 -6.16 5.88 -1.30
C ALA A 25 -5.95 4.38 -1.46
N SER A 26 -7.04 3.64 -1.59
CA SER A 26 -7.04 2.22 -1.90
C SER A 26 -8.08 1.89 -2.96
N MET A 27 -7.72 0.97 -3.86
CA MET A 27 -8.59 0.43 -4.91
C MET A 27 -8.55 -1.09 -4.86
N SER A 28 -9.70 -1.72 -5.02
CA SER A 28 -9.81 -3.18 -5.15
C SER A 28 -10.98 -3.54 -6.07
N CYS A 29 -11.06 -4.78 -6.52
CA CYS A 29 -12.21 -5.27 -7.27
C CYS A 29 -13.26 -5.95 -6.36
N SER A 30 -13.11 -5.83 -5.06
CA SER A 30 -13.89 -6.53 -4.03
C SER A 30 -14.27 -5.59 -2.90
N GLY A 31 -15.58 -5.47 -2.64
CA GLY A 31 -16.09 -4.72 -1.50
C GLY A 31 -15.61 -5.27 -0.15
N GLY A 32 -15.33 -6.57 -0.07
CA GLY A 32 -14.75 -7.18 1.13
C GLY A 32 -13.33 -6.64 1.41
N GLU A 33 -12.51 -6.52 0.39
CA GLU A 33 -11.16 -5.94 0.52
C GLU A 33 -11.22 -4.45 0.86
N ALA A 34 -12.09 -3.69 0.20
CA ALA A 34 -12.30 -2.28 0.51
C ALA A 34 -12.73 -2.08 1.98
N GLY A 35 -13.67 -2.90 2.47
CA GLY A 35 -14.09 -2.89 3.87
C GLY A 35 -12.96 -3.25 4.83
N MET A 36 -12.19 -4.30 4.53
CA MET A 36 -11.02 -4.68 5.36
C MET A 36 -9.99 -3.56 5.45
N MET A 37 -9.70 -2.85 4.36
CA MET A 37 -8.78 -1.71 4.38
C MET A 37 -9.33 -0.57 5.24
N ALA A 38 -10.62 -0.28 5.15
CA ALA A 38 -11.27 0.74 5.97
C ALA A 38 -11.23 0.41 7.47
N ASP A 39 -11.39 -0.86 7.84
CA ASP A 39 -11.31 -1.31 9.23
C ASP A 39 -9.88 -1.30 9.77
N LEU A 40 -8.91 -1.74 8.95
CA LEU A 40 -7.51 -1.87 9.39
C LEU A 40 -6.79 -0.53 9.60
N ILE A 41 -7.23 0.54 8.96
CA ILE A 41 -6.60 1.87 9.11
C ILE A 41 -6.98 2.55 10.43
N ASP A 42 -8.00 2.05 11.11
CA ASP A 42 -8.46 2.65 12.37
C ASP A 42 -7.34 2.73 13.41
N GLY A 43 -7.27 3.86 14.10
CA GLY A 43 -6.23 4.13 15.09
C GLY A 43 -4.84 4.47 14.51
N MET A 44 -4.68 4.58 13.18
CA MET A 44 -3.46 5.06 12.53
C MET A 44 -3.52 6.58 12.30
N GLU A 45 -2.36 7.19 12.01
CA GLU A 45 -2.30 8.63 11.67
C GLU A 45 -2.61 8.87 10.19
N ILE A 46 -2.37 7.88 9.33
CA ILE A 46 -2.83 7.91 7.93
C ILE A 46 -4.34 7.67 7.87
N THR A 47 -5.00 8.21 6.85
CA THR A 47 -6.45 8.09 6.70
C THR A 47 -6.84 7.86 5.24
N PHE A 48 -8.04 7.36 5.01
CA PHE A 48 -8.71 7.38 3.71
C PHE A 48 -9.62 8.62 3.66
N PRO A 49 -9.16 9.76 3.13
CA PRO A 49 -10.00 10.95 3.04
C PRO A 49 -11.16 10.74 2.07
N SER A 50 -12.31 11.29 2.40
CA SER A 50 -13.44 11.32 1.48
C SER A 50 -13.08 12.07 0.20
N LEU A 51 -13.51 11.53 -0.94
CA LEU A 51 -13.31 12.18 -2.24
C LEU A 51 -14.20 13.42 -2.36
N THR A 52 -13.70 14.46 -3.01
CA THR A 52 -14.54 15.60 -3.38
C THR A 52 -15.57 15.21 -4.43
N ASP A 53 -16.71 15.89 -4.51
CA ASP A 53 -17.75 15.61 -5.51
C ASP A 53 -17.20 15.67 -6.95
N SER A 54 -16.30 16.62 -7.23
CA SER A 54 -15.65 16.72 -8.54
C SER A 54 -14.80 15.48 -8.84
N HIS A 55 -14.08 14.96 -7.85
CA HIS A 55 -13.25 13.76 -8.00
C HIS A 55 -14.13 12.51 -8.13
N LYS A 56 -15.13 12.35 -7.26
CA LYS A 56 -16.13 11.25 -7.36
C LYS A 56 -16.74 11.19 -8.76
N ASN A 57 -17.15 12.32 -9.31
CA ASN A 57 -17.75 12.39 -10.64
C ASN A 57 -16.80 11.95 -11.75
N LYS A 58 -15.50 12.33 -11.68
CA LYS A 58 -14.50 11.90 -12.67
C LYS A 58 -14.28 10.40 -12.64
N VAL A 59 -14.15 9.82 -11.45
CA VAL A 59 -14.00 8.36 -11.29
C VAL A 59 -15.28 7.66 -11.75
N LYS A 60 -16.45 8.15 -11.37
CA LYS A 60 -17.76 7.58 -11.74
C LYS A 60 -17.98 7.48 -13.25
N GLN A 61 -17.49 8.46 -14.02
CA GLN A 61 -17.59 8.44 -15.49
C GLN A 61 -16.82 7.30 -16.15
N THR A 62 -15.85 6.69 -15.46
CA THR A 62 -15.06 5.57 -15.95
C THR A 62 -15.63 4.21 -15.57
N LEU A 63 -16.62 4.18 -14.70
CA LEU A 63 -17.19 2.98 -14.11
C LEU A 63 -18.65 2.77 -14.50
N ASN A 64 -19.14 1.56 -14.25
CA ASN A 64 -20.55 1.23 -14.41
C ASN A 64 -21.42 2.07 -13.45
N GLU A 65 -22.65 2.37 -13.85
CA GLU A 65 -23.62 3.15 -13.07
C GLU A 65 -23.92 2.57 -11.67
N TYR A 66 -23.77 1.25 -11.51
CA TYR A 66 -24.00 0.55 -10.24
C TYR A 66 -22.87 0.66 -9.24
N VAL A 67 -21.68 1.13 -9.67
CA VAL A 67 -20.53 1.27 -8.77
C VAL A 67 -20.69 2.54 -7.94
N GLU A 68 -20.65 2.42 -6.63
CA GLU A 68 -20.54 3.56 -5.72
C GLU A 68 -19.05 3.95 -5.58
N VAL A 69 -18.77 5.24 -5.77
CA VAL A 69 -17.39 5.74 -5.72
C VAL A 69 -17.10 6.32 -4.36
N ASP A 70 -16.13 5.72 -3.66
CA ASP A 70 -15.62 6.21 -2.39
C ASP A 70 -14.13 5.90 -2.23
N ASN A 71 -13.55 6.12 -1.07
CA ASN A 71 -12.19 5.78 -0.72
C ASN A 71 -12.18 5.05 0.64
N PRO A 72 -11.87 3.75 0.68
CA PRO A 72 -11.43 2.84 -0.39
C PRO A 72 -12.43 2.65 -1.53
N LEU A 73 -11.91 2.50 -2.78
CA LEU A 73 -12.72 2.27 -3.97
C LEU A 73 -12.86 0.77 -4.25
N ASP A 74 -14.09 0.25 -4.28
CA ASP A 74 -14.40 -1.01 -4.96
C ASP A 74 -14.78 -0.71 -6.42
N TYR A 75 -13.84 -0.94 -7.36
CA TYR A 75 -14.13 -0.69 -8.78
C TYR A 75 -14.85 -1.86 -9.46
N HIS A 76 -15.13 -2.95 -8.73
CA HIS A 76 -15.74 -4.18 -9.21
C HIS A 76 -15.02 -4.85 -10.38
N THR A 77 -15.53 -6.00 -10.83
CA THR A 77 -14.96 -6.75 -11.96
C THR A 77 -15.51 -6.32 -13.32
N PHE A 78 -16.37 -5.29 -13.39
CA PHE A 78 -16.98 -4.86 -14.67
C PHE A 78 -16.00 -4.38 -15.74
N VAL A 79 -14.82 -3.92 -15.32
CA VAL A 79 -13.77 -3.43 -16.22
C VAL A 79 -12.62 -4.43 -16.42
N TRP A 80 -12.69 -5.62 -15.80
CA TRP A 80 -11.64 -6.62 -15.89
C TRP A 80 -11.45 -7.10 -17.34
N GLY A 81 -10.18 -7.32 -17.72
CA GLY A 81 -9.81 -7.69 -19.08
C GLY A 81 -9.79 -6.52 -20.07
N ASP A 82 -10.37 -5.37 -19.75
CA ASP A 82 -10.30 -4.15 -20.56
C ASP A 82 -9.22 -3.20 -20.02
N ARG A 83 -7.98 -3.38 -20.50
CA ARG A 83 -6.82 -2.59 -20.05
C ARG A 83 -7.05 -1.09 -20.12
N LYS A 84 -7.72 -0.61 -21.19
CA LYS A 84 -7.93 0.82 -21.42
C LYS A 84 -8.91 1.41 -20.41
N LYS A 85 -10.07 0.76 -20.20
CA LYS A 85 -11.06 1.23 -19.23
C LYS A 85 -10.53 1.16 -17.80
N THR A 86 -9.85 0.07 -17.46
CA THR A 86 -9.22 -0.10 -16.15
C THR A 86 -8.17 0.97 -15.91
N SER A 87 -7.32 1.26 -16.90
CA SER A 87 -6.30 2.32 -16.80
C SER A 87 -6.93 3.70 -16.60
N GLU A 88 -8.02 4.01 -17.30
CA GLU A 88 -8.71 5.30 -17.14
C GLU A 88 -9.29 5.44 -15.74
N CYS A 89 -9.92 4.39 -15.20
CA CYS A 89 -10.41 4.36 -13.83
C CYS A 89 -9.28 4.64 -12.82
N PHE A 90 -8.19 3.89 -12.92
CA PHE A 90 -7.05 4.04 -12.02
C PHE A 90 -6.43 5.42 -12.11
N LYS A 91 -6.28 5.95 -13.32
CA LYS A 91 -5.77 7.32 -13.53
C LYS A 91 -6.63 8.37 -12.85
N GLN A 92 -7.95 8.27 -12.99
CA GLN A 92 -8.85 9.23 -12.33
C GLN A 92 -8.76 9.11 -10.81
N MET A 93 -8.66 7.89 -10.25
CA MET A 93 -8.54 7.70 -8.81
C MET A 93 -7.20 8.23 -8.27
N ILE A 94 -6.08 7.89 -8.93
CA ILE A 94 -4.73 8.30 -8.52
C ILE A 94 -4.56 9.82 -8.51
N ASN A 95 -5.23 10.55 -9.42
CA ASN A 95 -5.18 12.01 -9.50
C ASN A 95 -5.87 12.74 -8.34
N GLY A 96 -6.19 12.06 -7.25
CA GLY A 96 -6.85 12.62 -6.07
C GLY A 96 -5.96 13.35 -5.07
N SER A 97 -4.70 13.60 -5.40
CA SER A 97 -3.71 14.24 -4.50
C SER A 97 -3.50 13.45 -3.20
N PHE A 98 -3.33 12.14 -3.32
CA PHE A 98 -3.02 11.26 -2.19
C PHE A 98 -1.50 11.18 -1.98
N ALA A 99 -1.08 10.93 -0.74
CA ALA A 99 0.32 10.67 -0.42
C ALA A 99 0.83 9.36 -1.04
N ALA A 100 -0.06 8.40 -1.19
CA ALA A 100 0.14 7.15 -1.93
C ALA A 100 -1.22 6.53 -2.28
N THR A 101 -1.28 5.80 -3.40
CA THR A 101 -2.46 5.03 -3.81
C THR A 101 -2.12 3.54 -3.88
N MET A 102 -2.93 2.70 -3.25
CA MET A 102 -2.76 1.24 -3.23
C MET A 102 -3.75 0.59 -4.20
N LEU A 103 -3.29 -0.39 -4.97
CA LEU A 103 -4.12 -1.34 -5.68
C LEU A 103 -3.98 -2.70 -5.02
N LEU A 104 -5.07 -3.22 -4.43
CA LEU A 104 -5.14 -4.58 -3.93
C LEU A 104 -5.33 -5.53 -5.10
N LEU A 105 -4.42 -6.50 -5.22
CA LEU A 105 -4.47 -7.46 -6.30
C LEU A 105 -3.77 -8.76 -5.90
N ASP A 106 -4.55 -9.82 -5.77
CA ASP A 106 -4.09 -11.15 -5.39
C ASP A 106 -4.00 -12.06 -6.61
N TRP A 107 -2.78 -12.44 -7.00
CA TRP A 107 -2.59 -13.42 -8.07
C TRP A 107 -2.96 -14.82 -7.59
N PRO A 108 -3.78 -15.57 -8.37
CA PRO A 108 -4.13 -16.94 -8.01
C PRO A 108 -2.92 -17.88 -8.20
N LYS A 109 -2.90 -18.98 -7.44
CA LYS A 109 -1.91 -20.07 -7.61
C LYS A 109 -2.27 -20.98 -8.79
N THR A 110 -2.56 -20.40 -9.93
CA THR A 110 -2.85 -21.11 -11.18
C THR A 110 -1.69 -20.95 -12.17
N PRO A 111 -1.63 -21.74 -13.24
CA PRO A 111 -0.65 -21.51 -14.31
C PRO A 111 -0.69 -20.05 -14.82
N GLU A 112 0.45 -19.50 -15.21
CA GLU A 112 0.54 -18.10 -15.69
C GLU A 112 -0.41 -17.82 -16.87
N SER A 113 -0.67 -18.82 -17.73
CA SER A 113 -1.64 -18.70 -18.82
C SER A 113 -3.07 -18.36 -18.39
N GLU A 114 -3.41 -18.63 -17.13
CA GLU A 114 -4.72 -18.35 -16.53
C GLU A 114 -4.73 -17.04 -15.74
N GLN A 115 -3.59 -16.36 -15.60
CA GLN A 115 -3.44 -15.12 -14.82
C GLN A 115 -3.57 -13.84 -15.66
N LYS A 116 -4.00 -13.97 -16.92
CA LYS A 116 -4.02 -12.88 -17.91
C LYS A 116 -4.76 -11.63 -17.44
N ASP A 117 -5.87 -11.77 -16.73
CA ASP A 117 -6.67 -10.62 -16.30
C ASP A 117 -5.98 -9.85 -15.17
N TRP A 118 -5.26 -10.54 -14.29
CA TRP A 118 -4.42 -9.92 -13.25
C TRP A 118 -3.24 -9.17 -13.87
N ASP A 119 -2.55 -9.79 -14.82
CA ASP A 119 -1.45 -9.16 -15.55
C ASP A 119 -1.94 -7.95 -16.34
N THR A 120 -3.12 -8.05 -16.97
CA THR A 120 -3.77 -6.93 -17.66
C THR A 120 -4.09 -5.78 -16.70
N THR A 121 -4.52 -6.09 -15.48
CA THR A 121 -4.81 -5.10 -14.44
C THR A 121 -3.54 -4.38 -13.97
N LEU A 122 -2.42 -5.11 -13.79
CA LEU A 122 -1.12 -4.50 -13.48
C LEU A 122 -0.62 -3.59 -14.61
N LEU A 123 -0.76 -4.04 -15.88
CA LEU A 123 -0.41 -3.22 -17.03
C LEU A 123 -1.29 -1.96 -17.14
N ALA A 124 -2.58 -2.06 -16.80
CA ALA A 124 -3.47 -0.91 -16.74
C ALA A 124 -3.03 0.11 -15.68
N LEU A 125 -2.54 -0.36 -14.53
CA LEU A 125 -1.97 0.51 -13.50
C LEU A 125 -0.69 1.20 -13.98
N SER A 126 0.20 0.46 -14.64
CA SER A 126 1.42 1.02 -15.23
C SER A 126 1.10 2.12 -16.26
N ASP A 127 0.08 1.91 -17.12
CA ASP A 127 -0.39 2.93 -18.06
C ASP A 127 -0.93 4.17 -17.34
N ALA A 128 -1.68 3.97 -16.26
CA ALA A 128 -2.31 5.04 -15.48
C ALA A 128 -1.29 6.00 -14.84
N ILE A 129 -0.13 5.48 -14.42
CA ILE A 129 0.92 6.26 -13.78
C ILE A 129 1.97 6.82 -14.76
N THR A 130 1.90 6.44 -16.02
CA THR A 130 2.89 6.88 -17.03
C THR A 130 2.91 8.42 -17.13
N GLY A 131 4.08 9.00 -16.92
CA GLY A 131 4.28 10.46 -16.96
C GLY A 131 3.82 11.20 -15.70
N THR A 132 3.50 10.49 -14.62
CA THR A 132 3.18 11.08 -13.30
C THR A 132 4.32 10.85 -12.31
N SER A 133 4.29 11.59 -11.21
CA SER A 133 5.15 11.38 -10.03
C SER A 133 4.39 10.76 -8.86
N GLU A 134 3.20 10.25 -9.12
CA GLU A 134 2.33 9.69 -8.08
C GLU A 134 2.93 8.42 -7.49
N LYS A 135 2.81 8.28 -6.19
CA LYS A 135 3.32 7.13 -5.43
C LYS A 135 2.29 6.02 -5.41
N VAL A 136 2.63 4.90 -6.03
CA VAL A 136 1.69 3.79 -6.21
C VAL A 136 2.25 2.48 -5.66
N ILE A 137 1.37 1.73 -5.05
CA ILE A 137 1.64 0.43 -4.41
C ILE A 137 0.74 -0.63 -5.05
N VAL A 138 1.29 -1.78 -5.40
CA VAL A 138 0.53 -3.02 -5.59
C VAL A 138 0.63 -3.83 -4.30
N LEU A 139 -0.51 -4.14 -3.72
CA LEU A 139 -0.62 -4.79 -2.43
C LEU A 139 -1.31 -6.15 -2.58
N ALA A 140 -0.61 -7.22 -2.24
CA ALA A 140 -1.23 -8.53 -2.09
C ALA A 140 -1.61 -8.81 -0.63
N SER A 141 -2.74 -9.47 -0.43
CA SER A 141 -3.21 -9.81 0.91
C SER A 141 -2.27 -10.78 1.64
N MET A 142 -1.63 -11.68 0.89
CA MET A 142 -0.70 -12.69 1.39
C MET A 142 0.52 -12.83 0.49
N ALA A 143 1.65 -13.27 1.05
CA ALA A 143 2.90 -13.47 0.32
C ALA A 143 2.75 -14.42 -0.88
N ASP A 144 1.93 -15.44 -0.73
CA ASP A 144 1.67 -16.43 -1.76
C ASP A 144 0.86 -15.90 -2.95
N CYS A 145 0.22 -14.73 -2.79
CA CYS A 145 -0.57 -14.06 -3.82
C CYS A 145 0.23 -13.03 -4.63
N MET A 146 1.54 -12.91 -4.38
CA MET A 146 2.44 -12.04 -5.15
C MET A 146 3.64 -12.85 -5.68
N PRO A 147 3.55 -13.43 -6.88
CA PRO A 147 4.65 -14.16 -7.50
C PRO A 147 5.89 -13.27 -7.69
N LYS A 148 7.08 -13.88 -7.63
CA LYS A 148 8.33 -13.12 -7.80
C LYS A 148 8.37 -12.31 -9.09
N ARG A 149 7.86 -12.87 -10.21
CA ARG A 149 7.79 -12.14 -11.50
C ARG A 149 7.02 -10.82 -11.37
N ILE A 150 5.94 -10.80 -10.59
CA ILE A 150 5.12 -9.60 -10.36
C ILE A 150 5.87 -8.57 -9.51
N ILE A 151 6.63 -9.01 -8.51
CA ILE A 151 7.52 -8.12 -7.76
C ILE A 151 8.50 -7.42 -8.71
N ASP A 152 9.16 -8.19 -9.57
CA ASP A 152 10.14 -7.68 -10.52
C ASP A 152 9.47 -6.72 -11.54
N GLU A 153 8.27 -7.04 -12.04
CA GLU A 153 7.51 -6.17 -12.95
C GLU A 153 7.06 -4.86 -12.26
N CYS A 154 6.55 -4.92 -11.03
CA CYS A 154 6.20 -3.73 -10.26
C CYS A 154 7.39 -2.79 -10.12
N LEU A 155 8.55 -3.31 -9.73
CA LEU A 155 9.77 -2.50 -9.58
C LEU A 155 10.21 -1.89 -10.91
N ASN A 156 10.11 -2.61 -12.03
CA ASN A 156 10.42 -2.09 -13.36
C ASN A 156 9.48 -0.95 -13.78
N PHE A 157 8.22 -0.96 -13.33
CA PHE A 157 7.25 0.11 -13.58
C PHE A 157 7.36 1.27 -12.59
N GLY A 158 8.23 1.20 -11.57
CA GLY A 158 8.30 2.18 -10.49
C GLY A 158 7.15 2.07 -9.47
N ILE A 159 6.49 0.92 -9.44
CA ILE A 159 5.41 0.59 -8.50
C ILE A 159 6.02 -0.15 -7.32
N THR A 160 5.57 0.16 -6.11
CA THR A 160 6.07 -0.50 -4.88
C THR A 160 5.27 -1.78 -4.61
N PRO A 161 5.87 -2.98 -4.68
CA PRO A 161 5.18 -4.22 -4.34
C PRO A 161 5.16 -4.43 -2.81
N MET A 162 3.99 -4.62 -2.22
CA MET A 162 3.80 -4.83 -0.77
C MET A 162 2.97 -6.07 -0.50
N VAL A 163 3.16 -6.67 0.69
CA VAL A 163 2.46 -7.88 1.09
C VAL A 163 1.89 -7.73 2.50
N GLY A 164 0.63 -8.15 2.65
CA GLY A 164 -0.11 -8.08 3.91
C GLY A 164 -0.76 -6.72 4.14
N LEU A 165 -2.09 -6.69 4.24
CA LEU A 165 -2.90 -5.46 4.32
C LEU A 165 -2.49 -4.61 5.52
N ASP A 166 -2.55 -5.19 6.72
CA ASP A 166 -2.18 -4.53 7.98
C ASP A 166 -0.69 -4.09 7.97
N THR A 167 0.19 -4.95 7.46
CA THR A 167 1.62 -4.68 7.39
C THR A 167 1.93 -3.49 6.47
N CYS A 168 1.26 -3.41 5.32
CA CYS A 168 1.41 -2.30 4.38
C CYS A 168 0.90 -0.98 4.98
N LEU A 169 -0.27 -0.98 5.60
CA LEU A 169 -0.82 0.22 6.25
C LEU A 169 0.09 0.71 7.38
N LYS A 170 0.63 -0.19 8.21
CA LYS A 170 1.62 0.15 9.24
C LYS A 170 2.91 0.72 8.64
N ALA A 171 3.41 0.14 7.54
CA ALA A 171 4.58 0.66 6.85
C ALA A 171 4.36 2.07 6.30
N LEU A 172 3.19 2.34 5.71
CA LEU A 172 2.79 3.68 5.27
C LEU A 172 2.68 4.66 6.45
N ASN A 173 2.08 4.22 7.56
CA ASN A 173 1.97 5.04 8.77
C ASN A 173 3.35 5.39 9.35
N HIS A 174 4.30 4.46 9.33
CA HIS A 174 5.69 4.73 9.71
C HIS A 174 6.38 5.69 8.73
N SER A 175 6.17 5.51 7.43
CA SER A 175 6.70 6.41 6.41
C SER A 175 6.19 7.84 6.58
N TYR A 176 4.90 8.02 6.92
CA TYR A 176 4.32 9.32 7.24
C TYR A 176 4.98 9.94 8.47
N LYS A 177 5.11 9.19 9.58
CA LYS A 177 5.76 9.69 10.80
C LYS A 177 7.19 10.16 10.55
N ILE A 178 7.96 9.40 9.78
CA ILE A 178 9.32 9.76 9.38
C ILE A 178 9.32 11.04 8.53
N GLY A 179 8.46 11.12 7.51
CA GLY A 179 8.34 12.29 6.64
C GLY A 179 7.93 13.55 7.40
N TYR A 180 6.99 13.40 8.35
CA TYR A 180 6.55 14.49 9.23
C TYR A 180 7.67 14.98 10.15
N ALA A 181 8.44 14.06 10.77
CA ALA A 181 9.59 14.40 11.61
C ALA A 181 10.68 15.14 10.81
N PHE A 182 10.97 14.71 9.58
CA PHE A 182 11.90 15.41 8.71
C PHE A 182 11.46 16.85 8.36
N LYS A 183 10.15 17.05 8.10
CA LYS A 183 9.60 18.39 7.84
C LYS A 183 9.75 19.34 9.04
N LYS A 184 9.64 18.80 10.25
CA LYS A 184 9.76 19.59 11.49
C LYS A 184 11.21 19.79 11.95
N ASN A 185 12.21 19.20 11.29
CA ASN A 185 13.58 19.07 11.78
C ASN A 185 13.65 18.43 13.19
N GLU A 186 12.65 17.62 13.53
CA GLU A 186 12.64 16.85 14.77
C GLU A 186 13.45 15.56 14.52
N VAL A 187 14.62 15.46 15.15
CA VAL A 187 15.33 14.17 15.20
C VAL A 187 14.51 13.26 16.12
N PRO A 188 14.02 12.10 15.64
CA PRO A 188 13.31 11.18 16.51
C PRO A 188 14.19 10.82 17.69
N GLU A 189 13.73 11.09 18.92
CA GLU A 189 14.41 10.56 20.11
C GLU A 189 14.33 9.04 20.04
N ILE A 190 15.48 8.41 19.81
CA ILE A 190 15.59 6.97 19.97
C ILE A 190 15.52 6.73 21.48
N ASN A 191 14.32 6.44 21.99
CA ASN A 191 14.16 5.88 23.32
C ASN A 191 14.83 4.49 23.32
N ILE A 192 16.12 4.47 23.55
CA ILE A 192 16.81 3.25 23.96
C ILE A 192 16.17 2.90 25.29
N LEU A 193 15.25 1.93 25.27
CA LEU A 193 14.87 1.23 26.50
C LEU A 193 16.19 0.80 27.14
N GLN A 194 16.64 1.54 28.15
CA GLN A 194 17.67 1.07 29.06
C GLN A 194 17.05 -0.16 29.72
N THR A 195 17.26 -1.31 29.09
CA THR A 195 17.14 -2.57 29.77
C THR A 195 18.13 -2.44 30.91
N GLN A 196 17.64 -2.21 32.13
CA GLN A 196 18.41 -2.37 33.34
C GLN A 196 18.91 -3.81 33.27
N ILE A 197 20.14 -3.98 32.79
CA ILE A 197 20.92 -5.17 33.07
C ILE A 197 21.13 -5.08 34.57
N GLU A 198 20.19 -5.66 35.33
CA GLU A 198 20.44 -5.98 36.73
C GLU A 198 21.70 -6.82 36.74
N ASN A 199 22.79 -6.22 37.21
CA ASN A 199 24.00 -6.89 37.61
C ASN A 199 23.67 -7.89 38.71
N LYS A 200 23.09 -9.03 38.35
CA LYS A 200 23.03 -10.20 39.23
C LYS A 200 24.41 -10.83 39.26
N ASN A 201 25.16 -10.36 40.29
CA ASN A 201 26.16 -11.11 41.00
C ASN A 201 27.01 -12.14 40.23
N THR A 202 28.13 -11.67 39.71
CA THR A 202 29.34 -12.46 39.67
C THR A 202 29.89 -12.64 41.09
N LYS A 203 29.28 -13.54 41.88
CA LYS A 203 29.89 -14.16 43.05
C LYS A 203 29.63 -15.64 43.00
N GLN A 204 30.74 -16.38 43.07
CA GLN A 204 30.88 -17.84 43.15
C GLN A 204 31.11 -18.56 41.81
N LEU A 205 32.34 -18.54 41.35
CA LEU A 205 33.05 -19.66 40.73
C LEU A 205 34.55 -19.51 41.03
N THR A 206 34.90 -19.62 42.28
CA THR A 206 36.22 -20.03 42.78
C THR A 206 35.95 -21.02 43.90
N GLU A 207 36.07 -22.28 43.55
CA GLU A 207 36.36 -23.45 44.35
C GLU A 207 35.78 -24.71 43.69
N TYR A 208 36.59 -25.35 42.90
CA TYR A 208 36.97 -26.79 42.92
C TYR A 208 37.97 -27.05 41.81
#